data_48f5c5a37064bf9aa8fe79a1192660f4
#
_entry.id   48f5c5a37064bf9aa8fe79a1192660f4
#
_cell.length_a   1.000
_cell.length_b   1.000
_cell.length_c   1.000
_cell.angle_alpha   90.00
_cell.angle_beta   90.00
_cell.angle_gamma   90.00
#
_symmetry.space_group_name_H-M   'P 1'
#
loop_
_entity.id
_entity.type
_entity.pdbx_description
1 polymer ?
#
loop_
_entity_poly.entity_id
_entity_poly.type
_entity_poly.pdbx_seq_one_letter_code
_entity_poly.pdbx_strand_id
1 'polypeptide(L)'
;HLWAMVYLLHRYFGRDGREEAEGLLERRSGDQDRPRILGAFNEPTSHWLSFFMFTMFTDRDGKYQLSALSESGFDPLSRTCRFMLTEEAHHMFVGESGVQRVVQRTCELMREHRTDDVRKHGGIDLATIQKYINFHCSVSLDLFGSEVSTNAANFYTMGLKGRFEETKKDDDHRLKEAAYTIADVQGDRLVTRSGAGLVSLNRRLHGAY
;
A
#
# COMPACT_ATOMS: atom_id res chain seq x y z
N HIS A 1 -0.99 -7.09 17.25
CA HIS A 1 -0.36 -8.00 16.26
C HIS A 1 1.07 -8.31 16.63
N LEU A 2 1.92 -7.30 16.84
CA LEU A 2 3.34 -7.50 17.18
C LEU A 2 3.54 -8.43 18.38
N TRP A 3 2.83 -8.18 19.48
CA TRP A 3 2.94 -9.01 20.69
C TRP A 3 2.42 -10.45 20.49
N ALA A 4 1.45 -10.66 19.62
CA ALA A 4 1.03 -12.01 19.25
C ALA A 4 2.17 -12.76 18.54
N MET A 5 2.89 -12.11 17.61
CA MET A 5 4.07 -12.69 16.95
C MET A 5 5.22 -12.95 17.93
N VAL A 6 5.48 -12.04 18.85
CA VAL A 6 6.47 -12.23 19.94
C VAL A 6 6.14 -13.48 20.74
N TYR A 7 4.88 -13.66 21.15
CA TYR A 7 4.44 -14.86 21.87
C TYR A 7 4.66 -16.14 21.07
N LEU A 8 4.35 -16.15 19.78
CA LEU A 8 4.58 -17.30 18.91
C LEU A 8 6.07 -17.64 18.80
N LEU A 9 6.92 -16.64 18.61
CA LEU A 9 8.38 -16.83 18.57
C LEU A 9 8.91 -17.45 19.88
N HIS A 10 8.50 -16.90 21.01
CA HIS A 10 8.93 -17.37 22.31
C HIS A 10 8.43 -18.81 22.60
N ARG A 11 7.14 -19.03 22.40
CA ARG A 11 6.47 -20.31 22.76
C ARG A 11 6.91 -21.49 21.89
N TYR A 12 7.10 -21.27 20.61
CA TYR A 12 7.28 -22.35 19.64
C TYR A 12 8.69 -22.43 19.03
N PHE A 13 9.44 -21.36 19.05
CA PHE A 13 10.74 -21.30 18.40
C PHE A 13 11.89 -21.01 19.37
N GLY A 14 11.61 -20.85 20.67
CA GLY A 14 12.61 -20.62 21.71
C GLY A 14 13.39 -19.31 21.56
N ARG A 15 12.86 -18.34 20.77
CA ARG A 15 13.46 -17.03 20.58
C ARG A 15 12.75 -16.00 21.45
N ASP A 16 13.52 -15.16 22.12
CA ASP A 16 12.96 -13.98 22.77
C ASP A 16 12.80 -12.86 21.74
N GLY A 17 11.56 -12.70 21.26
CA GLY A 17 11.23 -11.65 20.30
C GLY A 17 10.96 -10.28 20.93
N ARG A 18 11.08 -10.13 22.26
CA ARG A 18 10.76 -8.88 22.96
C ARG A 18 11.68 -7.75 22.56
N GLU A 19 12.97 -7.98 22.54
CA GLU A 19 13.98 -6.99 22.16
C GLU A 19 13.75 -6.52 20.70
N GLU A 20 13.49 -7.45 19.79
CA GLU A 20 13.14 -7.12 18.38
C GLU A 20 11.85 -6.31 18.31
N ALA A 21 10.83 -6.67 19.09
CA ALA A 21 9.56 -5.95 19.13
C ALA A 21 9.71 -4.54 19.70
N GLU A 22 10.42 -4.38 20.78
CA GLU A 22 10.72 -3.07 21.37
C GLU A 22 11.50 -2.19 20.38
N GLY A 23 12.54 -2.76 19.76
CA GLY A 23 13.29 -2.07 18.71
C GLY A 23 12.44 -1.65 17.52
N LEU A 24 11.42 -2.44 17.12
CA LEU A 24 10.47 -2.06 16.07
C LEU A 24 9.50 -0.97 16.50
N LEU A 25 9.05 -0.98 17.77
CA LEU A 25 8.17 0.06 18.31
C LEU A 25 8.87 1.41 18.47
N GLU A 26 10.18 1.39 18.76
CA GLU A 26 10.99 2.61 18.86
C GLU A 26 11.32 3.22 17.49
N ARG A 27 11.28 2.45 16.42
CA ARG A 27 11.58 2.95 15.09
C ARG A 27 10.50 3.91 14.61
N ARG A 28 10.96 5.04 14.08
CA ARG A 28 10.10 6.02 13.43
C ARG A 28 10.11 5.80 11.92
N SER A 29 9.00 6.09 11.27
CA SER A 29 8.94 6.18 9.82
C SER A 29 9.90 7.27 9.34
N GLY A 30 10.72 6.96 8.32
CA GLY A 30 11.74 7.88 7.81
C GLY A 30 13.02 7.98 8.65
N ASP A 31 13.25 7.06 9.58
CA ASP A 31 14.50 6.98 10.35
C ASP A 31 15.65 6.53 9.42
N GLN A 32 16.51 7.46 9.04
CA GLN A 32 17.63 7.22 8.12
C GLN A 32 18.78 6.47 8.79
N ASP A 33 18.92 6.56 10.12
CA ASP A 33 20.00 5.91 10.87
C ASP A 33 19.72 4.41 11.05
N ARG A 34 18.45 4.03 11.02
CA ARG A 34 18.00 2.63 11.14
C ARG A 34 16.99 2.29 10.05
N PRO A 35 17.40 2.26 8.77
CA PRO A 35 16.50 2.01 7.66
C PRO A 35 15.93 0.59 7.73
N ARG A 36 14.69 0.45 7.30
CA ARG A 36 14.06 -0.86 7.10
C ARG A 36 14.46 -1.41 5.74
N ILE A 37 14.49 -2.73 5.61
CA ILE A 37 14.80 -3.41 4.35
C ILE A 37 13.83 -3.02 3.25
N LEU A 38 12.55 -2.85 3.60
CA LEU A 38 11.51 -2.46 2.65
C LEU A 38 11.44 -0.94 2.55
N GLY A 39 11.76 -0.40 1.38
CA GLY A 39 11.84 1.04 1.11
C GLY A 39 10.55 1.79 1.47
N ALA A 40 9.39 1.16 1.24
CA ALA A 40 8.08 1.70 1.59
C ALA A 40 7.97 2.17 3.05
N PHE A 41 8.63 1.49 3.97
CA PHE A 41 8.58 1.79 5.39
C PHE A 41 9.61 2.82 5.84
N ASN A 42 10.44 3.33 4.94
CA ASN A 42 11.41 4.38 5.21
C ASN A 42 10.87 5.79 4.91
N GLU A 43 9.71 5.88 4.29
CA GLU A 43 9.08 7.15 3.99
C GLU A 43 8.41 7.76 5.23
N PRO A 44 8.63 9.04 5.52
CA PRO A 44 8.00 9.70 6.66
C PRO A 44 6.50 9.88 6.41
N THR A 45 5.69 9.54 7.40
CA THR A 45 4.25 9.83 7.40
C THR A 45 4.02 11.18 8.08
N SER A 46 4.28 12.27 7.36
CA SER A 46 4.32 13.62 7.91
C SER A 46 2.96 14.31 8.04
N HIS A 47 1.93 13.81 7.36
CA HIS A 47 0.59 14.40 7.36
C HIS A 47 -0.50 13.38 7.01
N TRP A 48 -1.75 13.77 7.22
CA TRP A 48 -2.92 12.89 7.06
C TRP A 48 -3.09 12.30 5.65
N LEU A 49 -2.77 13.06 4.59
CA LEU A 49 -2.86 12.53 3.23
C LEU A 49 -1.90 11.36 3.03
N SER A 50 -0.66 11.48 3.51
CA SER A 50 0.32 10.38 3.47
C SER A 50 -0.16 9.18 4.27
N PHE A 51 -0.72 9.41 5.47
CA PHE A 51 -1.28 8.34 6.30
C PHE A 51 -2.43 7.60 5.60
N PHE A 52 -3.40 8.33 5.03
CA PHE A 52 -4.52 7.70 4.33
C PHE A 52 -4.08 6.92 3.09
N MET A 53 -3.12 7.46 2.33
CA MET A 53 -2.56 6.76 1.17
C MET A 53 -1.79 5.51 1.57
N PHE A 54 -0.98 5.59 2.64
CA PHE A 54 -0.25 4.44 3.16
C PHE A 54 -1.23 3.33 3.58
N THR A 55 -2.22 3.64 4.43
CA THR A 55 -3.22 2.67 4.85
C THR A 55 -4.05 2.12 3.69
N MET A 56 -4.39 2.94 2.71
CA MET A 56 -5.16 2.49 1.55
C MET A 56 -4.37 1.51 0.68
N PHE A 57 -3.09 1.75 0.44
CA PHE A 57 -2.28 0.95 -0.50
C PHE A 57 -1.52 -0.17 0.21
N THR A 58 -0.81 0.13 1.28
CA THR A 58 0.08 -0.84 1.94
C THR A 58 -0.71 -1.86 2.77
N ASP A 59 -1.75 -1.45 3.49
CA ASP A 59 -2.56 -2.39 4.27
C ASP A 59 -3.38 -3.31 3.35
N ARG A 60 -3.74 -2.86 2.15
CA ARG A 60 -4.37 -3.73 1.15
C ARG A 60 -3.46 -4.90 0.77
N ASP A 61 -2.18 -4.65 0.60
CA ASP A 61 -1.21 -5.70 0.34
C ASP A 61 -1.00 -6.57 1.58
N GLY A 62 -0.95 -5.98 2.76
CA GLY A 62 -0.94 -6.68 4.05
C GLY A 62 -2.10 -7.65 4.20
N LYS A 63 -3.31 -7.25 3.77
CA LYS A 63 -4.49 -8.13 3.75
C LYS A 63 -4.24 -9.39 2.93
N TYR A 64 -3.67 -9.29 1.74
CA TYR A 64 -3.40 -10.46 0.90
C TYR A 64 -2.34 -11.36 1.52
N GLN A 65 -1.31 -10.80 2.13
CA GLN A 65 -0.30 -11.58 2.86
C GLN A 65 -0.89 -12.30 4.06
N LEU A 66 -1.68 -11.61 4.88
CA LEU A 66 -2.36 -12.24 6.03
C LEU A 66 -3.35 -13.32 5.59
N SER A 67 -4.03 -13.11 4.46
CA SER A 67 -4.90 -14.13 3.88
C SER A 67 -4.12 -15.38 3.49
N ALA A 68 -2.97 -15.23 2.85
CA ALA A 68 -2.11 -16.36 2.51
C ALA A 68 -1.56 -17.06 3.77
N LEU A 69 -1.14 -16.31 4.79
CA LEU A 69 -0.66 -16.85 6.05
C LEU A 69 -1.77 -17.52 6.87
N SER A 70 -3.03 -17.12 6.70
CA SER A 70 -4.17 -17.75 7.35
C SER A 70 -4.43 -19.18 6.86
N GLU A 71 -3.85 -19.56 5.73
CA GLU A 71 -3.86 -20.93 5.19
C GLU A 71 -2.67 -21.79 5.69
N SER A 72 -1.85 -21.24 6.59
CA SER A 72 -0.71 -21.96 7.18
C SER A 72 -1.13 -23.22 7.89
N GLY A 73 -0.38 -24.31 7.71
CA GLY A 73 -0.53 -25.54 8.50
C GLY A 73 -0.14 -25.36 9.98
N PHE A 74 0.51 -24.26 10.33
CA PHE A 74 0.79 -23.90 11.72
C PHE A 74 -0.40 -23.16 12.32
N ASP A 75 -1.30 -23.90 12.94
CA ASP A 75 -2.59 -23.40 13.43
C ASP A 75 -2.52 -22.13 14.31
N PRO A 76 -1.55 -21.94 15.22
CA PRO A 76 -1.45 -20.70 15.98
C PRO A 76 -1.23 -19.46 15.08
N LEU A 77 -0.41 -19.58 14.05
CA LEU A 77 -0.19 -18.51 13.08
C LEU A 77 -1.44 -18.25 12.24
N SER A 78 -2.05 -19.32 11.71
CA SER A 78 -3.28 -19.25 10.94
C SER A 78 -4.38 -18.48 11.70
N ARG A 79 -4.64 -18.84 12.95
CA ARG A 79 -5.64 -18.15 13.78
C ARG A 79 -5.29 -16.70 14.06
N THR A 80 -4.04 -16.42 14.35
CA THR A 80 -3.57 -15.04 14.58
C THR A 80 -3.79 -14.19 13.34
N CYS A 81 -3.44 -14.70 12.16
CA CYS A 81 -3.65 -13.98 10.90
C CYS A 81 -5.14 -13.75 10.59
N ARG A 82 -6.01 -14.71 10.87
CA ARG A 82 -7.47 -14.52 10.71
C ARG A 82 -8.02 -13.43 11.62
N PHE A 83 -7.50 -13.33 12.83
CA PHE A 83 -7.86 -12.25 13.74
C PHE A 83 -7.37 -10.88 13.21
N MET A 84 -6.12 -10.82 12.73
CA MET A 84 -5.55 -9.61 12.14
C MET A 84 -6.34 -9.12 10.93
N LEU A 85 -6.85 -10.02 10.09
CA LEU A 85 -7.66 -9.67 8.92
C LEU A 85 -8.92 -8.86 9.26
N THR A 86 -9.45 -9.02 10.46
CA THR A 86 -10.59 -8.21 10.93
C THR A 86 -10.21 -6.75 11.13
N GLU A 87 -9.00 -6.50 11.63
CA GLU A 87 -8.48 -5.13 11.82
C GLU A 87 -8.07 -4.50 10.49
N GLU A 88 -7.50 -5.29 9.57
CA GLU A 88 -7.13 -4.80 8.23
C GLU A 88 -8.33 -4.27 7.44
N ALA A 89 -9.50 -4.87 7.63
CA ALA A 89 -10.73 -4.35 7.01
C ALA A 89 -11.05 -2.93 7.49
N HIS A 90 -10.81 -2.64 8.78
CA HIS A 90 -10.97 -1.30 9.34
C HIS A 90 -9.91 -0.33 8.83
N HIS A 91 -8.65 -0.73 8.76
CA HIS A 91 -7.56 0.09 8.23
C HIS A 91 -7.82 0.52 6.80
N MET A 92 -8.22 -0.41 5.94
CA MET A 92 -8.56 -0.11 4.55
C MET A 92 -9.73 0.88 4.46
N PHE A 93 -10.78 0.69 5.27
CA PHE A 93 -11.90 1.62 5.32
C PHE A 93 -11.45 3.03 5.71
N VAL A 94 -10.57 3.16 6.70
CA VAL A 94 -10.02 4.46 7.14
C VAL A 94 -9.22 5.09 6.00
N GLY A 95 -8.35 4.34 5.34
CA GLY A 95 -7.56 4.81 4.21
C GLY A 95 -8.43 5.31 3.05
N GLU A 96 -9.34 4.46 2.58
CA GLU A 96 -10.23 4.78 1.45
C GLU A 96 -11.15 5.96 1.75
N SER A 97 -11.81 5.96 2.90
CA SER A 97 -12.72 7.04 3.29
C SER A 97 -11.97 8.36 3.53
N GLY A 98 -10.74 8.30 4.05
CA GLY A 98 -9.88 9.46 4.22
C GLY A 98 -9.51 10.10 2.88
N VAL A 99 -9.04 9.31 1.92
CA VAL A 99 -8.72 9.79 0.55
C VAL A 99 -9.97 10.35 -0.11
N GLN A 100 -11.09 9.64 -0.04
CA GLN A 100 -12.36 10.11 -0.61
C GLN A 100 -12.77 11.48 -0.06
N ARG A 101 -12.68 11.69 1.26
CA ARG A 101 -13.01 12.98 1.89
C ARG A 101 -12.09 14.10 1.42
N VAL A 102 -10.79 13.82 1.28
CA VAL A 102 -9.83 14.81 0.76
C VAL A 102 -10.20 15.22 -0.67
N VAL A 103 -10.45 14.25 -1.55
CA VAL A 103 -10.86 14.52 -2.94
C VAL A 103 -12.18 15.28 -2.99
N GLN A 104 -13.17 14.84 -2.22
CA GLN A 104 -14.47 15.49 -2.16
C GLN A 104 -14.34 16.96 -1.73
N ARG A 105 -13.59 17.22 -0.65
CA ARG A 105 -13.40 18.60 -0.15
C ARG A 105 -12.66 19.46 -1.19
N THR A 106 -11.67 18.92 -1.86
CA THR A 106 -10.99 19.61 -2.95
C THR A 106 -11.96 20.02 -4.05
N CYS A 107 -12.80 19.09 -4.51
CA CYS A 107 -13.80 19.37 -5.56
C CYS A 107 -14.87 20.39 -5.11
N GLU A 108 -15.27 20.35 -3.84
CA GLU A 108 -16.19 21.34 -3.26
C GLU A 108 -15.57 22.75 -3.31
N LEU A 109 -14.33 22.90 -2.84
CA LEU A 109 -13.61 24.18 -2.87
C LEU A 109 -13.40 24.69 -4.29
N MET A 110 -13.08 23.81 -5.24
CA MET A 110 -12.95 24.20 -6.66
C MET A 110 -14.27 24.78 -7.21
N ARG A 111 -15.40 24.18 -6.88
CA ARG A 111 -16.73 24.68 -7.29
C ARG A 111 -17.09 25.97 -6.60
N GLU A 112 -16.88 26.04 -5.28
CA GLU A 112 -17.23 27.18 -4.44
C GLU A 112 -16.46 28.46 -4.88
N HIS A 113 -15.17 28.31 -5.11
CA HIS A 113 -14.27 29.43 -5.42
C HIS A 113 -13.98 29.57 -6.92
N ARG A 114 -14.48 28.67 -7.78
CA ARG A 114 -14.26 28.64 -9.22
C ARG A 114 -12.77 28.73 -9.59
N THR A 115 -11.97 27.93 -8.91
CA THR A 115 -10.51 27.92 -9.06
C THR A 115 -9.97 26.49 -9.03
N ASP A 116 -8.87 26.26 -9.75
CA ASP A 116 -8.12 25.00 -9.66
C ASP A 116 -7.11 25.03 -8.50
N ASP A 117 -6.70 26.22 -8.06
CA ASP A 117 -5.79 26.40 -6.93
C ASP A 117 -6.58 26.59 -5.63
N VAL A 118 -6.91 25.47 -4.99
CA VAL A 118 -7.64 25.44 -3.72
C VAL A 118 -6.76 25.63 -2.49
N ARG A 119 -5.44 25.72 -2.64
CA ARG A 119 -4.47 25.84 -1.52
C ARG A 119 -4.71 27.12 -0.70
N LYS A 120 -5.06 28.19 -1.37
CA LYS A 120 -5.42 29.48 -0.70
C LYS A 120 -6.69 29.39 0.14
N HIS A 121 -7.49 28.37 -0.08
CA HIS A 121 -8.75 28.11 0.63
C HIS A 121 -8.64 26.94 1.62
N GLY A 122 -7.41 26.54 1.97
CA GLY A 122 -7.14 25.47 2.93
C GLY A 122 -7.37 24.07 2.38
N GLY A 123 -7.43 23.92 1.05
CA GLY A 123 -7.56 22.64 0.37
C GLY A 123 -6.22 22.08 -0.13
N ILE A 124 -6.26 20.87 -0.62
CA ILE A 124 -5.15 20.19 -1.29
C ILE A 124 -5.52 20.12 -2.78
N ASP A 125 -4.68 20.64 -3.66
CA ASP A 125 -4.97 20.61 -5.09
C ASP A 125 -4.91 19.19 -5.69
N LEU A 126 -5.63 18.98 -6.79
CA LEU A 126 -5.72 17.66 -7.43
C LEU A 126 -4.37 17.13 -7.89
N ALA A 127 -3.47 18.00 -8.32
CA ALA A 127 -2.13 17.62 -8.75
C ALA A 127 -1.31 17.05 -7.59
N THR A 128 -1.43 17.65 -6.41
CA THR A 128 -0.81 17.12 -5.18
C THR A 128 -1.42 15.78 -4.79
N ILE A 129 -2.74 15.65 -4.80
CA ILE A 129 -3.41 14.37 -4.51
C ILE A 129 -2.94 13.29 -5.49
N GLN A 130 -2.89 13.60 -6.78
CA GLN A 130 -2.43 12.66 -7.81
C GLN A 130 -0.99 12.23 -7.61
N LYS A 131 -0.11 13.16 -7.23
CA LYS A 131 1.28 12.85 -6.91
C LYS A 131 1.38 11.83 -5.76
N TYR A 132 0.59 12.01 -4.71
CA TYR A 132 0.58 11.07 -3.58
C TYR A 132 0.00 9.70 -3.95
N ILE A 133 -1.05 9.67 -4.75
CA ILE A 133 -1.59 8.42 -5.28
C ILE A 133 -0.52 7.67 -6.08
N ASN A 134 0.14 8.35 -7.01
CA ASN A 134 1.16 7.74 -7.85
C ASN A 134 2.34 7.22 -7.01
N PHE A 135 2.80 8.01 -6.06
CA PHE A 135 3.89 7.63 -5.17
C PHE A 135 3.54 6.38 -4.34
N HIS A 136 2.46 6.40 -3.58
CA HIS A 136 2.09 5.29 -2.71
C HIS A 136 1.70 4.03 -3.50
N CYS A 137 1.04 4.19 -4.64
CA CYS A 137 0.78 3.08 -5.55
C CYS A 137 2.08 2.44 -6.05
N SER A 138 3.05 3.25 -6.50
CA SER A 138 4.35 2.74 -6.98
C SER A 138 5.12 2.00 -5.91
N VAL A 139 5.16 2.56 -4.70
CA VAL A 139 5.85 1.95 -3.56
C VAL A 139 5.21 0.62 -3.18
N SER A 140 3.89 0.56 -3.18
CA SER A 140 3.14 -0.66 -2.91
C SER A 140 3.36 -1.73 -3.98
N LEU A 141 3.33 -1.33 -5.26
CA LEU A 141 3.64 -2.23 -6.37
C LEU A 141 5.07 -2.77 -6.32
N ASP A 142 6.03 -1.93 -5.94
CA ASP A 142 7.41 -2.38 -5.77
C ASP A 142 7.54 -3.39 -4.63
N LEU A 143 6.80 -3.18 -3.55
CA LEU A 143 6.86 -4.03 -2.36
C LEU A 143 6.29 -5.44 -2.62
N PHE A 144 5.20 -5.56 -3.36
CA PHE A 144 4.41 -6.80 -3.37
C PHE A 144 4.07 -7.36 -4.75
N GLY A 145 4.14 -6.61 -5.81
CA GLY A 145 3.41 -7.00 -7.00
C GLY A 145 4.12 -6.91 -8.33
N SER A 146 5.40 -6.63 -8.40
CA SER A 146 6.08 -6.49 -9.69
C SER A 146 7.23 -7.45 -9.86
N GLU A 147 7.27 -8.17 -10.98
CA GLU A 147 8.44 -8.97 -11.39
C GLU A 147 9.69 -8.10 -11.57
N VAL A 148 9.51 -6.81 -11.77
CA VAL A 148 10.59 -5.83 -11.96
C VAL A 148 11.01 -5.18 -10.64
N SER A 149 10.35 -5.52 -9.54
CA SER A 149 10.68 -5.00 -8.21
C SER A 149 12.02 -5.55 -7.74
N THR A 150 12.93 -4.66 -7.37
CA THR A 150 14.22 -5.04 -6.75
C THR A 150 14.00 -5.76 -5.43
N ASN A 151 12.98 -5.37 -4.66
CA ASN A 151 12.61 -6.02 -3.41
C ASN A 151 12.09 -7.45 -3.65
N ALA A 152 11.25 -7.66 -4.65
CA ALA A 152 10.78 -8.98 -5.02
C ALA A 152 11.92 -9.91 -5.41
N ALA A 153 12.90 -9.44 -6.19
CA ALA A 153 14.08 -10.20 -6.57
C ALA A 153 14.95 -10.56 -5.36
N ASN A 154 15.13 -9.61 -4.43
CA ASN A 154 15.88 -9.84 -3.19
C ASN A 154 15.19 -10.89 -2.31
N PHE A 155 13.89 -10.81 -2.12
CA PHE A 155 13.14 -11.79 -1.35
C PHE A 155 13.17 -13.18 -1.96
N TYR A 156 13.07 -13.29 -3.29
CA TYR A 156 13.23 -14.56 -3.99
C TYR A 156 14.62 -15.17 -3.75
N THR A 157 15.67 -14.37 -3.92
CA THR A 157 17.06 -14.81 -3.70
C THR A 157 17.32 -15.24 -2.26
N MET A 158 16.67 -14.58 -1.29
CA MET A 158 16.77 -14.94 0.14
C MET A 158 15.87 -16.11 0.53
N GLY A 159 15.08 -16.68 -0.38
CA GLY A 159 14.14 -17.75 -0.10
C GLY A 159 12.92 -17.34 0.73
N LEU A 160 12.67 -16.03 0.86
CA LEU A 160 11.53 -15.49 1.61
C LEU A 160 10.28 -15.34 0.73
N LYS A 161 10.46 -15.37 -0.58
CA LYS A 161 9.41 -15.37 -1.59
C LYS A 161 9.63 -16.54 -2.51
N GLY A 162 8.59 -17.21 -2.84
CA GLY A 162 8.58 -18.40 -3.66
C GLY A 162 7.67 -19.44 -3.03
N ARG A 163 6.81 -20.04 -3.82
CA ARG A 163 5.92 -21.09 -3.38
C ARG A 163 6.28 -22.39 -4.08
N PHE A 164 5.99 -23.48 -3.40
CA PHE A 164 6.03 -24.77 -4.04
C PHE A 164 5.10 -24.75 -5.28
N GLU A 165 5.65 -25.09 -6.44
CA GLU A 165 4.94 -25.07 -7.71
C GLU A 165 4.47 -23.68 -8.19
N GLU A 166 5.16 -22.62 -7.80
CA GLU A 166 4.83 -21.24 -8.17
C GLU A 166 4.66 -21.04 -9.68
N THR A 167 5.46 -21.74 -10.48
CA THR A 167 5.39 -21.70 -11.96
C THR A 167 4.13 -22.35 -12.52
N LYS A 168 3.44 -23.17 -11.75
CA LYS A 168 2.22 -23.88 -12.17
C LYS A 168 0.94 -23.18 -11.76
N LYS A 169 1.02 -22.17 -10.89
CA LYS A 169 -0.13 -21.38 -10.45
C LYS A 169 -0.16 -20.09 -11.23
N ASP A 170 -1.35 -19.72 -11.66
CA ASP A 170 -1.62 -18.37 -12.16
C ASP A 170 -1.23 -17.41 -11.04
N ASP A 171 -0.14 -16.69 -11.25
CA ASP A 171 0.64 -16.11 -10.19
C ASP A 171 -0.04 -14.85 -9.65
N ASP A 172 -0.47 -14.89 -8.41
CA ASP A 172 -1.04 -13.74 -7.69
C ASP A 172 -0.01 -12.64 -7.40
N HIS A 173 1.28 -12.85 -7.71
CA HIS A 173 2.30 -11.81 -7.69
C HIS A 173 2.23 -10.90 -8.90
N ARG A 174 1.64 -11.37 -9.98
CA ARG A 174 1.35 -10.56 -11.15
C ARG A 174 0.12 -9.75 -10.85
N LEU A 175 0.29 -8.45 -10.77
CA LEU A 175 -0.85 -7.56 -10.84
C LEU A 175 -1.53 -7.82 -12.17
N LYS A 176 -2.67 -8.50 -12.12
CA LYS A 176 -3.50 -8.67 -13.30
C LYS A 176 -3.81 -7.28 -13.83
N GLU A 177 -3.45 -7.04 -15.08
CA GLU A 177 -3.79 -5.82 -15.77
C GLU A 177 -5.31 -5.68 -15.78
N ALA A 178 -5.81 -4.80 -14.90
CA ALA A 178 -7.24 -4.55 -14.78
C ALA A 178 -7.69 -3.56 -15.84
N ALA A 179 -8.93 -3.68 -16.29
CA ALA A 179 -9.56 -2.64 -17.08
C ALA A 179 -9.73 -1.37 -16.24
N TYR A 180 -9.54 -0.23 -16.86
CA TYR A 180 -9.72 1.07 -16.22
C TYR A 180 -10.65 1.96 -17.03
N THR A 181 -11.29 2.88 -16.35
CA THR A 181 -12.08 3.95 -16.93
C THR A 181 -11.67 5.25 -16.29
N ILE A 182 -11.18 6.19 -17.08
CA ILE A 182 -10.77 7.51 -16.61
C ILE A 182 -11.55 8.61 -17.33
N ALA A 183 -11.79 9.70 -16.63
CA ALA A 183 -12.26 10.92 -17.27
C ALA A 183 -11.04 11.64 -17.88
N ASP A 184 -11.18 12.06 -19.13
CA ASP A 184 -10.19 12.80 -19.87
C ASP A 184 -10.84 14.07 -20.45
N VAL A 185 -10.06 15.11 -20.63
CA VAL A 185 -10.54 16.38 -21.19
C VAL A 185 -10.05 16.48 -22.63
N GLN A 186 -10.99 16.56 -23.56
CA GLN A 186 -10.71 16.84 -24.97
C GLN A 186 -11.35 18.19 -25.38
N GLY A 187 -10.52 19.21 -25.47
CA GLY A 187 -11.02 20.59 -25.63
C GLY A 187 -11.88 20.99 -24.43
N ASP A 188 -13.10 21.42 -24.65
CA ASP A 188 -14.05 21.81 -23.60
C ASP A 188 -14.97 20.68 -23.12
N ARG A 189 -14.72 19.45 -23.54
CA ARG A 189 -15.58 18.30 -23.23
C ARG A 189 -14.88 17.28 -22.36
N LEU A 190 -15.60 16.81 -21.35
CA LEU A 190 -15.20 15.66 -20.55
C LEU A 190 -15.56 14.40 -21.35
N VAL A 191 -14.57 13.58 -21.65
CA VAL A 191 -14.72 12.31 -22.33
C VAL A 191 -14.27 11.16 -21.43
N THR A 192 -14.89 10.02 -21.56
CA THR A 192 -14.50 8.83 -20.82
C THR A 192 -13.60 7.97 -21.70
N ARG A 193 -12.40 7.69 -21.21
CA ARG A 193 -11.49 6.71 -21.82
C ARG A 193 -11.46 5.43 -21.01
N SER A 194 -11.62 4.32 -21.69
CA SER A 194 -11.47 2.99 -21.10
C SER A 194 -10.32 2.26 -21.78
N GLY A 195 -9.66 1.40 -21.04
CA GLY A 195 -8.56 0.59 -21.55
C GLY A 195 -8.24 -0.56 -20.61
N ALA A 196 -7.42 -1.47 -21.09
CA ALA A 196 -6.77 -2.47 -20.26
C ALA A 196 -5.39 -1.95 -19.82
N GLY A 197 -4.88 -2.46 -18.70
CA GLY A 197 -3.53 -2.11 -18.28
C GLY A 197 -3.47 -0.96 -17.27
N LEU A 198 -4.28 -1.02 -16.22
CA LEU A 198 -4.28 -0.04 -15.13
C LEU A 198 -2.88 0.16 -14.52
N VAL A 199 -2.12 -0.91 -14.34
CA VAL A 199 -0.75 -0.85 -13.81
C VAL A 199 0.18 -0.13 -14.77
N SER A 200 0.09 -0.46 -16.06
CA SER A 200 0.88 0.20 -17.11
C SER A 200 0.50 1.66 -17.28
N LEU A 201 -0.78 2.02 -17.07
CA LEU A 201 -1.24 3.41 -17.04
C LEU A 201 -0.61 4.16 -15.87
N ASN A 202 -0.67 3.61 -14.66
CA ASN A 202 -0.10 4.24 -13.48
C ASN A 202 1.41 4.44 -13.62
N ARG A 203 2.15 3.46 -14.14
CA ARG A 203 3.58 3.59 -14.40
C ARG A 203 3.89 4.69 -15.42
N ARG A 204 3.10 4.81 -16.48
CA ARG A 204 3.28 5.89 -17.48
C ARG A 204 2.99 7.25 -16.88
N LEU A 205 1.92 7.37 -16.08
CA LEU A 205 1.58 8.62 -15.40
C LEU A 205 2.66 9.00 -14.39
N HIS A 206 3.23 8.04 -13.69
CA HIS A 206 4.32 8.29 -12.75
C HIS A 206 5.61 8.72 -13.45
N GLY A 207 5.93 8.14 -14.61
CA GLY A 207 7.10 8.52 -15.42
C GLY A 207 6.96 9.86 -16.14
N ALA A 208 5.77 10.45 -16.18
CA ALA A 208 5.49 11.74 -16.78
C ALA A 208 5.63 12.92 -15.79
N TYR A 209 5.90 12.65 -14.53
CA TYR A 209 6.14 13.62 -13.45
C TYR A 209 7.57 13.50 -12.94
#